data_f76082fa69af7986087ad95a9358d453
#
_entry.id   f76082fa69af7986087ad95a9358d453
#
_cell.length_a   1.000
_cell.length_b   1.000
_cell.length_c   1.000
_cell.angle_alpha   90.00
_cell.angle_beta   90.00
_cell.angle_gamma   90.00
#
_symmetry.space_group_name_H-M   'P 1'
#
loop_
_entity.id
_entity.type
_entity.pdbx_description
1 polymer ?
#
loop_
_entity_poly.entity_id
_entity_poly.type
_entity_poly.pdbx_seq_one_letter_code
_entity_poly.pdbx_strand_id
1 'polypeptide(L)'
;MPKFNFAVPHTVGLEKAKKDLRAYLEKMREYAADKVSDMQEDWSKWDTDHVVDFSLKSFGMTIKGAMTVEQDKVAVVGDIPFAAMMFKGKIEEGFRDTVKKALA
;
A
#
# COMPACT_ATOMS: atom_id res chain seq x y z
N MET A 1 0.85 -12.81 14.20
CA MET A 1 -0.19 -11.99 13.56
C MET A 1 -0.39 -12.46 12.13
N PRO A 2 -1.63 -12.52 11.66
CA PRO A 2 -1.87 -12.87 10.25
C PRO A 2 -1.21 -11.86 9.31
N LYS A 3 -0.71 -12.37 8.20
CA LYS A 3 -0.01 -11.54 7.22
C LYS A 3 -0.67 -11.64 5.86
N PHE A 4 -0.54 -10.58 5.08
CA PHE A 4 -0.88 -10.64 3.67
C PHE A 4 0.38 -10.35 2.86
N ASN A 5 0.44 -10.97 1.68
CA ASN A 5 1.58 -10.85 0.79
C ASN A 5 1.09 -11.12 -0.64
N PHE A 6 1.20 -10.12 -1.49
CA PHE A 6 0.84 -10.26 -2.90
C PHE A 6 1.66 -9.28 -3.73
N ALA A 7 1.62 -9.47 -5.04
CA ALA A 7 2.28 -8.57 -5.97
C ALA A 7 1.33 -8.19 -7.10
N VAL A 8 1.44 -6.95 -7.56
CA VAL A 8 0.69 -6.44 -8.70
C VAL A 8 1.67 -6.22 -9.84
N PRO A 9 1.58 -6.97 -10.94
CA PRO A 9 2.47 -6.78 -12.08
C PRO A 9 2.18 -5.48 -12.81
N HIS A 10 3.21 -4.90 -13.42
CA HIS A 10 3.09 -3.73 -14.28
C HIS A 10 4.13 -3.77 -15.40
N THR A 11 3.95 -2.90 -16.38
CA THR A 11 4.83 -2.83 -17.55
C THR A 11 5.43 -1.45 -17.76
N VAL A 12 5.36 -0.56 -16.76
CA VAL A 12 5.78 0.84 -16.90
C VAL A 12 7.23 1.10 -16.49
N GLY A 13 7.89 0.10 -15.91
CA GLY A 13 9.27 0.24 -15.43
C GLY A 13 9.35 0.83 -14.02
N LEU A 14 10.52 0.68 -13.39
CA LEU A 14 10.75 1.07 -12.01
C LEU A 14 10.50 2.57 -11.75
N GLU A 15 11.12 3.43 -12.53
CA GLU A 15 11.08 4.87 -12.26
C GLU A 15 9.68 5.45 -12.41
N LYS A 16 8.97 5.07 -13.48
CA LYS A 16 7.60 5.54 -13.70
C LYS A 16 6.66 4.97 -12.65
N ALA A 17 6.82 3.70 -12.29
CA ALA A 17 6.00 3.06 -11.27
C ALA A 17 6.18 3.77 -9.92
N LYS A 18 7.41 4.10 -9.54
CA LYS A 18 7.69 4.84 -8.30
C LYS A 18 7.01 6.21 -8.31
N LYS A 19 7.18 6.95 -9.39
CA LYS A 19 6.61 8.28 -9.53
C LYS A 19 5.08 8.24 -9.44
N ASP A 20 4.47 7.36 -10.20
CA ASP A 20 3.02 7.27 -10.27
C ASP A 20 2.41 6.77 -8.96
N LEU A 21 3.04 5.78 -8.33
CA LEU A 21 2.54 5.25 -7.04
C LEU A 21 2.62 6.31 -5.96
N ARG A 22 3.73 7.02 -5.85
CA ARG A 22 3.89 8.06 -4.84
C ARG A 22 2.87 9.18 -5.02
N ALA A 23 2.69 9.66 -6.25
CA ALA A 23 1.73 10.71 -6.57
C ALA A 23 0.31 10.28 -6.21
N TYR A 24 -0.04 9.03 -6.51
CA TYR A 24 -1.36 8.50 -6.21
C TYR A 24 -1.60 8.38 -4.70
N LEU A 25 -0.62 7.88 -3.95
CA LEU A 25 -0.74 7.73 -2.51
C LEU A 25 -0.84 9.10 -1.81
N GLU A 26 -0.10 10.09 -2.26
CA GLU A 26 -0.20 11.45 -1.72
C GLU A 26 -1.59 12.03 -1.97
N LYS A 27 -2.12 11.82 -3.15
CA LYS A 27 -3.47 12.27 -3.51
C LYS A 27 -4.56 11.56 -2.69
N MET A 28 -4.41 10.25 -2.51
CA MET A 28 -5.33 9.47 -1.69
C MET A 28 -5.31 9.91 -0.23
N ARG A 29 -4.15 10.24 0.29
CA ARG A 29 -4.01 10.70 1.66
C ARG A 29 -4.85 11.96 1.91
N GLU A 30 -4.82 12.91 0.99
CA GLU A 30 -5.63 14.11 1.08
C GLU A 30 -7.12 13.78 0.99
N TYR A 31 -7.49 12.94 0.02
CA TYR A 31 -8.88 12.58 -0.22
C TYR A 31 -9.48 11.75 0.91
N ALA A 32 -8.68 10.85 1.50
CA ALA A 32 -9.15 9.91 2.51
C ALA A 32 -9.00 10.42 3.95
N ALA A 33 -8.57 11.66 4.15
CA ALA A 33 -8.31 12.22 5.48
C ALA A 33 -9.52 12.10 6.41
N ASP A 34 -10.74 12.17 5.88
CA ASP A 34 -11.98 12.07 6.65
C ASP A 34 -12.42 10.63 6.89
N LYS A 35 -11.89 9.66 6.13
CA LYS A 35 -12.36 8.27 6.14
C LYS A 35 -11.41 7.32 6.82
N VAL A 36 -10.12 7.64 6.84
CA VAL A 36 -9.08 6.80 7.42
C VAL A 36 -8.31 7.65 8.42
N SER A 37 -8.35 7.24 9.69
CA SER A 37 -7.63 7.94 10.74
C SER A 37 -6.22 7.39 10.87
N ASP A 38 -5.31 8.24 11.37
CA ASP A 38 -3.93 7.86 11.68
C ASP A 38 -3.17 7.20 10.53
N MET A 39 -3.44 7.63 9.29
CA MET A 39 -2.69 7.17 8.15
C MET A 39 -1.29 7.78 8.19
N GLN A 40 -0.28 6.92 8.24
CA GLN A 40 1.12 7.33 8.27
C GLN A 40 1.90 6.61 7.16
N GLU A 41 2.86 7.33 6.59
CA GLU A 41 3.71 6.81 5.53
C GLU A 41 5.15 7.17 5.87
N ASP A 42 6.06 6.21 5.71
CA ASP A 42 7.49 6.43 5.89
C ASP A 42 8.18 6.25 4.54
N TRP A 43 8.66 7.33 3.98
CA TRP A 43 9.31 7.38 2.68
C TRP A 43 10.85 7.38 2.78
N SER A 44 11.41 7.16 3.97
CA SER A 44 12.85 7.26 4.19
C SER A 44 13.67 6.25 3.38
N LYS A 45 13.07 5.12 3.00
CA LYS A 45 13.74 4.07 2.20
C LYS A 45 13.38 4.14 0.73
N TRP A 46 12.61 5.14 0.32
CA TRP A 46 12.06 5.20 -1.04
C TRP A 46 13.13 5.31 -2.12
N ASP A 47 14.12 6.18 -1.89
CA ASP A 47 15.15 6.44 -2.89
C ASP A 47 16.18 5.31 -2.98
N THR A 48 16.47 4.63 -1.87
CA THR A 48 17.49 3.57 -1.83
C THR A 48 16.92 2.18 -2.08
N ASP A 49 15.80 1.83 -1.42
CA ASP A 49 15.24 0.49 -1.43
C ASP A 49 13.92 0.39 -2.19
N HIS A 50 13.38 1.53 -2.65
CA HIS A 50 12.10 1.59 -3.38
C HIS A 50 10.92 1.12 -2.54
N VAL A 51 10.99 1.36 -1.23
CA VAL A 51 10.01 0.90 -0.25
C VAL A 51 9.33 2.08 0.42
N VAL A 52 8.02 2.02 0.57
CA VAL A 52 7.26 2.87 1.46
C VAL A 52 6.61 2.00 2.53
N ASP A 53 6.90 2.30 3.79
CA ASP A 53 6.22 1.67 4.93
C ASP A 53 4.97 2.46 5.26
N PHE A 54 3.89 1.79 5.57
CA PHE A 54 2.64 2.47 5.89
C PHE A 54 1.95 1.86 7.10
N SER A 55 1.13 2.67 7.73
CA SER A 55 0.28 2.29 8.85
C SER A 55 -1.01 3.07 8.75
N LEU A 56 -2.14 2.41 8.94
CA LEU A 56 -3.43 3.09 8.96
C LEU A 56 -4.37 2.43 9.94
N LYS A 57 -5.35 3.19 10.41
CA LYS A 57 -6.44 2.67 11.22
C LYS A 57 -7.72 2.67 10.41
N SER A 58 -8.40 1.54 10.42
CA SER A 58 -9.69 1.39 9.78
C SER A 58 -10.58 0.53 10.68
N PHE A 59 -11.78 1.02 10.96
CA PHE A 59 -12.73 0.31 11.85
C PHE A 59 -12.13 -0.02 13.23
N GLY A 60 -11.30 0.90 13.77
CA GLY A 60 -10.66 0.69 15.07
C GLY A 60 -9.50 -0.28 15.06
N MET A 61 -9.10 -0.78 13.92
CA MET A 61 -8.00 -1.74 13.76
C MET A 61 -6.82 -1.10 13.04
N THR A 62 -5.61 -1.47 13.47
CA THR A 62 -4.38 -0.98 12.84
C THR A 62 -3.87 -1.98 11.82
N ILE A 63 -3.63 -1.51 10.60
CA ILE A 63 -3.03 -2.29 9.51
C ILE A 63 -1.68 -1.67 9.20
N LYS A 64 -0.62 -2.48 9.22
CA LYS A 64 0.73 -2.04 8.92
C LYS A 64 1.28 -2.85 7.75
N GLY A 65 2.09 -2.21 6.92
CA GLY A 65 2.67 -2.92 5.81
C GLY A 65 3.70 -2.11 5.07
N ALA A 66 4.11 -2.67 3.94
CA ALA A 66 5.09 -2.02 3.07
C ALA A 66 4.76 -2.33 1.61
N MET A 67 5.02 -1.35 0.75
CA MET A 67 4.96 -1.53 -0.70
C MET A 67 6.35 -1.35 -1.25
N THR A 68 6.84 -2.35 -2.00
CA THR A 68 8.13 -2.31 -2.66
C THR A 68 7.93 -2.27 -4.16
N VAL A 69 8.45 -1.23 -4.81
CA VAL A 69 8.34 -1.10 -6.27
C VAL A 69 9.52 -1.80 -6.91
N GLU A 70 9.21 -2.64 -7.89
CA GLU A 70 10.20 -3.35 -8.69
C GLU A 70 10.01 -2.99 -10.16
N GLN A 71 10.92 -3.47 -11.01
CA GLN A 71 10.89 -3.15 -12.43
C GLN A 71 9.58 -3.59 -13.12
N ASP A 72 9.02 -4.71 -12.68
CA ASP A 72 7.87 -5.34 -13.33
C ASP A 72 6.67 -5.60 -12.40
N LYS A 73 6.76 -5.18 -11.14
CA LYS A 73 5.67 -5.40 -10.19
C LYS A 73 5.81 -4.48 -8.97
N VAL A 74 4.74 -4.40 -8.19
CA VAL A 74 4.75 -3.79 -6.86
C VAL A 74 4.38 -4.88 -5.86
N ALA A 75 5.29 -5.19 -4.96
CA ALA A 75 5.06 -6.17 -3.89
C ALA A 75 4.44 -5.47 -2.69
N VAL A 76 3.37 -6.04 -2.15
CA VAL A 76 2.68 -5.49 -0.98
C VAL A 76 2.65 -6.56 0.11
N VAL A 77 3.20 -6.22 1.27
CA VAL A 77 3.20 -7.12 2.43
C VAL A 77 2.66 -6.35 3.64
N GLY A 78 2.08 -7.06 4.57
CA GLY A 78 1.60 -6.39 5.78
C GLY A 78 1.04 -7.34 6.81
N ASP A 79 0.72 -6.76 7.96
CA ASP A 79 0.14 -7.46 9.10
C ASP A 79 -1.27 -6.94 9.35
N ILE A 80 -2.19 -7.87 9.66
CA ILE A 80 -3.55 -7.53 10.04
C ILE A 80 -3.86 -8.16 11.40
N PRO A 81 -4.69 -7.50 12.23
CA PRO A 81 -5.13 -8.10 13.49
C PRO A 81 -5.96 -9.36 13.26
N PHE A 82 -5.96 -10.28 14.23
CA PHE A 82 -6.80 -11.47 14.15
C PHE A 82 -8.27 -11.14 13.92
N ALA A 83 -8.76 -10.07 14.55
CA ALA A 83 -10.14 -9.62 14.37
C ALA A 83 -10.49 -9.24 12.94
N ALA A 84 -9.48 -8.92 12.12
CA ALA A 84 -9.66 -8.54 10.72
C ALA A 84 -9.45 -9.71 9.75
N MET A 85 -9.15 -10.91 10.23
CA MET A 85 -8.84 -12.06 9.37
C MET A 85 -9.96 -12.39 8.38
N MET A 86 -11.22 -12.29 8.81
CA MET A 86 -12.35 -12.55 7.92
C MET A 86 -12.42 -11.56 6.76
N PHE A 87 -11.75 -10.42 6.88
CA PHE A 87 -11.73 -9.38 5.85
C PHE A 87 -10.43 -9.36 5.06
N LYS A 88 -9.55 -10.34 5.28
CA LYS A 88 -8.23 -10.37 4.63
C LYS A 88 -8.34 -10.24 3.12
N GLY A 89 -9.24 -10.97 2.49
CA GLY A 89 -9.45 -10.91 1.05
C GLY A 89 -9.84 -9.52 0.55
N LYS A 90 -10.72 -8.84 1.29
CA LYS A 90 -11.15 -7.48 0.95
C LYS A 90 -10.05 -6.46 1.16
N ILE A 91 -9.25 -6.65 2.22
CA ILE A 91 -8.11 -5.77 2.49
C ILE A 91 -7.08 -5.90 1.36
N GLU A 92 -6.72 -7.12 0.97
CA GLU A 92 -5.81 -7.35 -0.14
C GLU A 92 -6.35 -6.79 -1.45
N GLU A 93 -7.62 -6.97 -1.72
CA GLU A 93 -8.28 -6.44 -2.92
C GLU A 93 -8.21 -4.91 -2.95
N GLY A 94 -8.45 -4.26 -1.81
CA GLY A 94 -8.35 -2.81 -1.71
C GLY A 94 -6.96 -2.29 -2.02
N PHE A 95 -5.93 -2.93 -1.48
CA PHE A 95 -4.55 -2.55 -1.79
C PHE A 95 -4.19 -2.84 -3.24
N ARG A 96 -4.63 -3.97 -3.76
CA ARG A 96 -4.38 -4.34 -5.16
C ARG A 96 -5.02 -3.32 -6.11
N ASP A 97 -6.25 -2.93 -5.85
CA ASP A 97 -6.95 -1.94 -6.66
C ASP A 97 -6.26 -0.56 -6.59
N THR A 98 -5.78 -0.19 -5.40
CA THR A 98 -5.03 1.04 -5.21
C THR A 98 -3.79 1.07 -6.11
N VAL A 99 -3.00 0.01 -6.09
CA VAL A 99 -1.80 -0.08 -6.92
C VAL A 99 -2.16 -0.08 -8.41
N LYS A 100 -3.17 -0.84 -8.81
CA LYS A 100 -3.61 -0.88 -10.21
C LYS A 100 -4.04 0.50 -10.71
N LYS A 101 -4.80 1.23 -9.92
CA LYS A 101 -5.24 2.58 -10.28
C LYS A 101 -4.08 3.55 -10.35
N ALA A 102 -3.12 3.42 -9.45
CA ALA A 102 -1.92 4.28 -9.45
C ALA A 102 -1.11 4.12 -10.72
N LEU A 103 -1.04 2.91 -11.25
CA LEU A 103 -0.21 2.56 -12.41
C LEU A 103 -0.98 2.52 -13.73
N ALA A 104 -2.25 2.83 -13.69
CA ALA A 104 -3.08 2.83 -14.91
C ALA A 104 -2.79 4.03 -15.81
#